data_2c679ed710eb862317b4dcf19424aaae
#
_entry.id   2c679ed710eb862317b4dcf19424aaae
#
_cell.length_a   1.000
_cell.length_b   1.000
_cell.length_c   1.000
_cell.angle_alpha   90.00
_cell.angle_beta   90.00
_cell.angle_gamma   90.00
#
_symmetry.space_group_name_H-M   'P 1'
#
loop_
_entity.id
_entity.type
_entity.pdbx_description
1 polymer ?
#
loop_
_entity_poly.entity_id
_entity_poly.type
_entity_poly.pdbx_seq_one_letter_code
_entity_poly.pdbx_strand_id
1 'polypeptide(L)'
;MSPIEEYINDAEKEQQPMLKDIYQLIKELLPAETTEKLSYGMPTFYLKENLVHFGAMKKHLGFYPTPSAMTAFADQLSDYKTSKGALQIPYTQELPKKLIKDMVRFRLQEVVEKNA
;
A
#
# COMPACT_ATOMS: atom_id res chain seq x y z
N MET A 1 -1.95 -20.09 0.08
CA MET A 1 -2.42 -18.75 0.38
C MET A 1 -1.24 -17.90 0.83
N SER A 2 -1.10 -16.69 0.27
CA SER A 2 0.02 -15.83 0.62
C SER A 2 -0.15 -15.23 2.03
N PRO A 3 0.94 -14.74 2.64
CA PRO A 3 0.83 -14.07 3.93
C PRO A 3 -0.14 -12.89 3.91
N ILE A 4 -0.22 -12.15 2.79
CA ILE A 4 -1.14 -11.03 2.66
C ILE A 4 -2.58 -11.53 2.60
N GLU A 5 -2.84 -12.59 1.84
CA GLU A 5 -4.18 -13.17 1.77
C GLU A 5 -4.67 -13.65 3.14
N GLU A 6 -3.78 -14.27 3.90
CA GLU A 6 -4.11 -14.69 5.27
C GLU A 6 -4.43 -13.49 6.16
N TYR A 7 -3.63 -12.45 6.06
CA TYR A 7 -3.87 -11.21 6.82
C TYR A 7 -5.26 -10.64 6.51
N ILE A 8 -5.62 -10.59 5.23
CA ILE A 8 -6.93 -10.06 4.80
C ILE A 8 -8.05 -10.94 5.34
N ASN A 9 -7.91 -12.25 5.27
CA ASN A 9 -8.93 -13.17 5.75
C ASN A 9 -9.14 -13.06 7.26
N ASP A 10 -8.11 -12.69 8.00
CA ASP A 10 -8.18 -12.52 9.45
C ASP A 10 -8.69 -11.15 9.88
N ALA A 11 -8.82 -10.22 8.94
CA ALA A 11 -9.32 -8.88 9.23
C ALA A 11 -10.84 -8.90 9.46
N GLU A 12 -11.35 -7.85 10.06
CA GLU A 12 -12.79 -7.72 10.27
C GLU A 12 -13.52 -7.62 8.93
N LYS A 13 -14.76 -8.12 8.89
CA LYS A 13 -15.51 -8.20 7.63
C LYS A 13 -15.66 -6.87 6.93
N GLU A 14 -15.90 -5.80 7.67
CA GLU A 14 -16.08 -4.46 7.08
C GLU A 14 -14.79 -3.89 6.52
N GLN A 15 -13.64 -4.42 6.91
CA GLN A 15 -12.34 -3.98 6.41
C GLN A 15 -11.92 -4.72 5.15
N GLN A 16 -12.40 -5.94 4.99
CA GLN A 16 -11.93 -6.83 3.93
C GLN A 16 -12.12 -6.31 2.51
N PRO A 17 -13.24 -5.67 2.15
CA PRO A 17 -13.40 -5.19 0.78
C PRO A 17 -12.30 -4.22 0.34
N MET A 18 -11.97 -3.24 1.18
CA MET A 18 -10.92 -2.27 0.84
C MET A 18 -9.54 -2.91 0.82
N LEU A 19 -9.27 -3.84 1.75
CA LEU A 19 -8.02 -4.58 1.78
C LEU A 19 -7.83 -5.42 0.52
N LYS A 20 -8.87 -6.08 0.07
CA LYS A 20 -8.83 -6.87 -1.17
C LYS A 20 -8.59 -5.98 -2.37
N ASP A 21 -9.25 -4.84 -2.41
CA ASP A 21 -9.10 -3.90 -3.53
C ASP A 21 -7.68 -3.36 -3.64
N ILE A 22 -7.10 -2.92 -2.53
CA ILE A 22 -5.73 -2.39 -2.58
C ILE A 22 -4.71 -3.49 -2.87
N TYR A 23 -4.92 -4.68 -2.33
CA TYR A 23 -4.06 -5.82 -2.60
C TYR A 23 -4.03 -6.14 -4.10
N GLN A 24 -5.20 -6.28 -4.70
CA GLN A 24 -5.30 -6.60 -6.13
C GLN A 24 -4.71 -5.48 -6.99
N LEU A 25 -5.01 -4.24 -6.62
CA LEU A 25 -4.52 -3.07 -7.33
C LEU A 25 -3.00 -3.03 -7.39
N ILE A 26 -2.35 -3.25 -6.26
CA ILE A 26 -0.89 -3.20 -6.16
C ILE A 26 -0.28 -4.40 -6.87
N LYS A 27 -0.81 -5.58 -6.63
CA LYS A 27 -0.30 -6.82 -7.21
C LYS A 27 -0.25 -6.77 -8.73
N GLU A 28 -1.26 -6.19 -9.36
CA GLU A 28 -1.32 -6.08 -10.82
C GLU A 28 -0.26 -5.14 -11.41
N LEU A 29 0.24 -4.22 -10.62
CA LEU A 29 1.22 -3.23 -11.09
C LEU A 29 2.66 -3.72 -10.97
N LEU A 30 2.91 -4.73 -10.17
CA LEU A 30 4.27 -5.11 -9.81
C LEU A 30 4.78 -6.29 -10.65
N PRO A 31 6.11 -6.37 -10.88
CA PRO A 31 6.70 -7.49 -11.63
C PRO A 31 6.42 -8.84 -10.98
N ALA A 32 6.44 -9.89 -11.77
CA ALA A 32 6.16 -11.26 -11.32
C ALA A 32 7.12 -11.74 -10.22
N GLU A 33 8.36 -11.23 -10.20
CA GLU A 33 9.36 -11.61 -9.20
C GLU A 33 9.15 -10.93 -7.84
N THR A 34 8.18 -10.02 -7.74
CA THR A 34 7.83 -9.38 -6.46
C THR A 34 7.30 -10.43 -5.50
N THR A 35 7.77 -10.40 -4.27
CA THR A 35 7.30 -11.32 -3.24
C THR A 35 6.42 -10.60 -2.22
N GLU A 36 5.62 -11.38 -1.51
CA GLU A 36 4.70 -10.89 -0.49
C GLU A 36 5.14 -11.40 0.86
N LYS A 37 5.07 -10.54 1.87
CA LYS A 37 5.42 -10.93 3.23
C LYS A 37 4.69 -10.02 4.23
N LEU A 38 4.87 -10.30 5.51
CA LEU A 38 4.48 -9.36 6.57
C LEU A 38 5.75 -8.71 7.10
N SER A 39 5.70 -7.40 7.27
CA SER A 39 6.78 -6.63 7.83
C SER A 39 6.16 -5.62 8.79
N TYR A 40 6.67 -5.53 10.00
CA TYR A 40 6.04 -4.70 11.04
C TYR A 40 4.58 -5.12 11.29
N GLY A 41 4.26 -6.40 11.09
CA GLY A 41 2.89 -6.89 11.24
C GLY A 41 1.94 -6.50 10.11
N MET A 42 2.43 -5.95 9.01
CA MET A 42 1.62 -5.45 7.90
C MET A 42 1.95 -6.12 6.57
N PRO A 43 0.93 -6.28 5.71
CA PRO A 43 1.16 -6.68 4.32
C PRO A 43 2.22 -5.83 3.65
N THR A 44 3.17 -6.51 3.01
CA THR A 44 4.33 -5.87 2.41
C THR A 44 4.64 -6.52 1.07
N PHE A 45 4.88 -5.70 0.06
CA PHE A 45 5.41 -6.16 -1.23
C PHE A 45 6.90 -5.86 -1.27
N TYR A 46 7.69 -6.88 -1.65
CA TYR A 46 9.14 -6.83 -1.63
C TYR A 46 9.71 -7.12 -3.01
N LEU A 47 10.62 -6.25 -3.45
CA LEU A 47 11.42 -6.45 -4.66
C LEU A 47 12.73 -5.71 -4.44
N LYS A 48 13.81 -6.48 -4.13
CA LYS A 48 15.11 -5.93 -3.75
C LYS A 48 15.10 -5.23 -2.39
N GLU A 49 13.99 -4.61 -2.03
CA GLU A 49 13.74 -4.02 -0.72
C GLU A 49 12.23 -3.92 -0.53
N ASN A 50 11.78 -3.54 0.64
CA ASN A 50 10.35 -3.35 0.87
C ASN A 50 9.86 -2.20 -0.01
N LEU A 51 8.90 -2.49 -0.89
CA LEU A 51 8.34 -1.48 -1.79
C LEU A 51 7.32 -0.62 -1.06
N VAL A 52 6.22 -1.22 -0.69
CA VAL A 52 5.10 -0.54 -0.03
C VAL A 52 4.48 -1.49 0.99
N HIS A 53 3.78 -0.90 1.95
CA HIS A 53 3.01 -1.62 2.96
C HIS A 53 1.59 -1.10 3.00
N PHE A 54 0.66 -1.90 3.49
CA PHE A 54 -0.64 -1.40 3.90
C PHE A 54 -1.08 -2.17 5.14
N GLY A 55 -2.01 -1.58 5.89
CA GLY A 55 -2.48 -2.25 7.10
C GLY A 55 -3.88 -1.81 7.47
N ALA A 56 -4.61 -2.73 8.12
CA ALA A 56 -5.95 -2.45 8.60
C ALA A 56 -5.86 -1.82 9.98
N MET A 57 -6.23 -0.55 10.07
CA MET A 57 -6.42 0.12 11.34
C MET A 57 -7.91 0.05 11.68
N LYS A 58 -8.28 0.43 12.89
CA LYS A 58 -9.66 0.26 13.35
C LYS A 58 -10.67 0.99 12.46
N LYS A 59 -10.38 2.23 12.08
CA LYS A 59 -11.33 3.08 11.33
C LYS A 59 -10.85 3.47 9.95
N HIS A 60 -9.64 3.07 9.58
CA HIS A 60 -9.07 3.41 8.29
C HIS A 60 -8.05 2.37 7.86
N LEU A 61 -7.79 2.35 6.56
CA LEU A 61 -6.67 1.63 5.99
C LEU A 61 -5.48 2.56 5.98
N GLY A 62 -4.31 2.09 6.44
CA GLY A 62 -3.07 2.82 6.32
C GLY A 62 -2.30 2.34 5.09
N PHE A 63 -1.89 3.26 4.24
CA PHE A 63 -1.05 2.95 3.08
C PHE A 63 0.30 3.62 3.27
N TYR A 64 1.38 2.85 3.15
CA TYR A 64 2.74 3.28 3.49
C TYR A 64 3.64 3.14 2.27
N PRO A 65 3.67 4.16 1.39
CA PRO A 65 4.48 4.10 0.16
C PRO A 65 5.91 4.58 0.32
N THR A 66 6.37 4.81 1.52
CA THR A 66 7.64 5.38 1.96
C THR A 66 7.60 6.91 2.00
N PRO A 67 8.46 7.53 2.82
CA PRO A 67 8.50 8.99 2.92
C PRO A 67 8.79 9.70 1.59
N SER A 68 9.62 9.11 0.72
CA SER A 68 9.92 9.72 -0.59
C SER A 68 8.68 9.86 -1.45
N ALA A 69 7.82 8.85 -1.48
CA ALA A 69 6.56 8.92 -2.23
C ALA A 69 5.61 9.92 -1.59
N MET A 70 5.52 9.95 -0.27
CA MET A 70 4.67 10.92 0.43
C MET A 70 5.07 12.36 0.05
N THR A 71 6.37 12.63 0.01
CA THR A 71 6.88 13.95 -0.37
C THR A 71 6.57 14.27 -1.84
N ALA A 72 6.81 13.31 -2.72
CA ALA A 72 6.62 13.51 -4.16
C ALA A 72 5.16 13.81 -4.51
N PHE A 73 4.21 13.27 -3.75
CA PHE A 73 2.78 13.43 -4.03
C PHE A 73 2.07 14.34 -3.02
N ALA A 74 2.83 15.13 -2.26
CA ALA A 74 2.27 15.96 -1.17
C ALA A 74 1.08 16.81 -1.61
N ASP A 75 1.15 17.41 -2.80
CA ASP A 75 0.06 18.26 -3.31
C ASP A 75 -1.23 17.48 -3.51
N GLN A 76 -1.15 16.19 -3.85
CA GLN A 76 -2.32 15.36 -4.10
C GLN A 76 -2.88 14.76 -2.82
N LEU A 77 -2.17 14.90 -1.70
CA LEU A 77 -2.59 14.34 -0.41
C LEU A 77 -3.36 15.32 0.46
N SER A 78 -3.56 16.56 -0.01
CA SER A 78 -4.17 17.62 0.80
C SER A 78 -5.58 17.29 1.29
N ASP A 79 -6.34 16.48 0.54
CA ASP A 79 -7.68 16.09 0.92
C ASP A 79 -7.75 14.86 1.82
N TYR A 80 -6.60 14.30 2.18
CA TYR A 80 -6.52 13.08 2.97
C TYR A 80 -5.82 13.34 4.29
N LYS A 81 -6.19 12.55 5.29
CA LYS A 81 -5.47 12.57 6.55
C LYS A 81 -4.17 11.77 6.38
N THR A 82 -3.07 12.34 6.82
CA THR A 82 -1.77 11.68 6.74
C THR A 82 -1.13 11.61 8.10
N SER A 83 -0.24 10.66 8.26
CA SER A 83 0.67 10.59 9.39
C SER A 83 2.06 10.37 8.82
N LYS A 84 3.08 10.29 9.66
CA LYS A 84 4.46 10.13 9.20
C LYS A 84 4.57 8.88 8.31
N GLY A 85 4.81 9.08 7.02
CA GLY A 85 5.00 8.00 6.07
C GLY A 85 3.73 7.27 5.65
N ALA A 86 2.56 7.73 6.06
CA ALA A 86 1.30 7.02 5.79
C ALA A 86 0.18 7.91 5.27
N LEU A 87 -0.60 7.35 4.36
CA LEU A 87 -1.86 7.91 3.90
C LEU A 87 -2.99 7.14 4.60
N GLN A 88 -3.94 7.84 5.21
CA GLN A 88 -5.06 7.22 5.90
C GLN A 88 -6.32 7.31 5.05
N ILE A 89 -6.96 6.17 4.81
CA ILE A 89 -8.16 6.08 3.99
C ILE A 89 -9.27 5.45 4.83
N PRO A 90 -10.25 6.24 5.30
CA PRO A 90 -11.38 5.68 6.05
C PRO A 90 -12.12 4.63 5.24
N TYR A 91 -12.60 3.58 5.88
CA TYR A 91 -13.34 2.51 5.17
C TYR A 91 -14.66 3.00 4.58
N THR A 92 -15.13 4.16 5.03
CA THR A 92 -16.37 4.79 4.50
C THR A 92 -16.14 5.57 3.22
N GLN A 93 -14.89 5.73 2.79
CA GLN A 93 -14.55 6.46 1.56
C GLN A 93 -14.13 5.48 0.47
N GLU A 94 -14.16 5.93 -0.76
CA GLU A 94 -13.62 5.15 -1.86
C GLU A 94 -12.10 5.12 -1.80
N LEU A 95 -11.53 3.98 -2.17
CA LEU A 95 -10.09 3.85 -2.31
C LEU A 95 -9.62 4.74 -3.46
N PRO A 96 -8.67 5.68 -3.24
CA PRO A 96 -8.20 6.57 -4.31
C PRO A 96 -7.25 5.81 -5.22
N LYS A 97 -7.82 5.01 -6.12
CA LYS A 97 -7.08 4.05 -6.94
C LYS A 97 -6.00 4.67 -7.80
N LYS A 98 -6.32 5.78 -8.48
CA LYS A 98 -5.34 6.42 -9.36
C LYS A 98 -4.15 6.94 -8.57
N LEU A 99 -4.42 7.58 -7.44
CA LEU A 99 -3.35 8.11 -6.58
C LEU A 99 -2.45 6.97 -6.08
N ILE A 100 -3.06 5.89 -5.60
CA ILE A 100 -2.30 4.73 -5.10
C ILE A 100 -1.46 4.12 -6.22
N LYS A 101 -2.05 3.95 -7.41
CA LYS A 101 -1.31 3.44 -8.57
C LYS A 101 -0.08 4.29 -8.88
N ASP A 102 -0.27 5.60 -8.90
CA ASP A 102 0.82 6.53 -9.22
C ASP A 102 1.92 6.45 -8.17
N MET A 103 1.56 6.36 -6.90
CA MET A 103 2.52 6.25 -5.81
C MET A 103 3.28 4.91 -5.85
N VAL A 104 2.59 3.82 -6.18
CA VAL A 104 3.23 2.50 -6.30
C VAL A 104 4.20 2.51 -7.47
N ARG A 105 3.81 3.07 -8.61
CA ARG A 105 4.68 3.18 -9.77
C ARG A 105 5.92 4.03 -9.48
N PHE A 106 5.72 5.12 -8.78
CA PHE A 106 6.84 5.97 -8.34
C PHE A 106 7.83 5.17 -7.49
N ARG A 107 7.30 4.42 -6.53
CA ARG A 107 8.13 3.63 -5.63
C ARG A 107 8.85 2.50 -6.37
N LEU A 108 8.18 1.84 -7.28
CA LEU A 108 8.79 0.79 -8.10
C LEU A 108 9.94 1.36 -8.94
N GLN A 109 9.70 2.50 -9.58
CA GLN A 109 10.71 3.17 -10.41
C GLN A 109 11.94 3.54 -9.57
N GLU A 110 11.71 4.04 -8.36
CA GLU A 110 12.77 4.42 -7.44
C GLU A 110 13.67 3.23 -7.11
N VAL A 111 13.07 2.08 -6.81
CA VAL A 111 13.81 0.87 -6.47
C VAL A 111 14.54 0.30 -7.69
N VAL A 112 13.90 0.30 -8.86
CA VAL A 112 14.52 -0.18 -10.09
C VAL A 112 15.75 0.66 -10.45
N GLU A 113 15.64 1.98 -10.37
CA GLU A 113 16.77 2.87 -10.66
C GLU A 113 17.91 2.70 -9.66
N LYS A 114 17.57 2.57 -8.39
CA LYS A 114 18.56 2.39 -7.32
C LYS A 114 19.36 1.12 -7.48
N ASN A 115 18.75 0.08 -8.04
CA ASN A 115 19.36 -1.25 -8.20
C ASN A 115 19.79 -1.54 -9.66
N ALA A 116 19.81 -0.52 -10.49
CA ALA A 116 20.21 -0.66 -11.88
C ALA A 116 21.73 -0.80 -12.01
#